data_5f2157b57424f572fde3e85223ad26de
#
_entry.id   5f2157b57424f572fde3e85223ad26de
#
_cell.length_a   1.000
_cell.length_b   1.000
_cell.length_c   1.000
_cell.angle_alpha   90.00
_cell.angle_beta   90.00
_cell.angle_gamma   90.00
#
_symmetry.space_group_name_H-M   'P 1'
#
loop_
_entity.id
_entity.type
_entity.pdbx_description
1 polymer ?
#
loop_
_entity_poly.entity_id
_entity_poly.type
_entity_poly.pdbx_seq_one_letter_code
_entity_poly.pdbx_strand_id
1 'polypeptide(L)'
;MAGNKFLKGAAILGIAGILVKVMGVFFRLPLTNWIGAEGISYYSSVYPIYVFFLTLSTAGIPVAISKMVSERVVVKNYGGAHKVFHTSLWLMAAFGFASFMMVHFGAGFIEETVLKNPGTSLSLQAIAPSLFFVPIMSAYRGYFQGRQNMNPTALSQFFEQLFRVVVGLSLAYYLIPTGLEATNAGATFGCTAGAVAGLVVVIGIYLLNLPAITSKIHRNKSNERLESTATIVKRLLVIAVPITIGASILPLMETIDSAVVMRRLQASGWSLVESKVLWGRLGGYCNSLIGLPQAFTQAVVMSLVPAIAAGFSLGNLNDVKETSKLGMRTAMLISFPCAVGMFSLAEPILHLLYPSQLAEATASVPTLRIMCIGIIFMSALQTLTGALQGVDRQTIPVRNLAIGSLVKLVLTYVLVGLRPINVNGGPIGTIVAYVIATALNAAYLKKDINIKFDYSMTYFKPALASALMGIAAFAGYKLLFLITASNTISTILAIALGAVVYVVLIFVIKAITKEELARLPKGDKIVKIIDKFIK
;
A
#
# COMPACT_ATOMS: atom_id res chain seq x y z
N MET A 1 -12.12 29.44 -3.66
CA MET A 1 -10.69 29.40 -3.30
C MET A 1 -10.29 28.23 -2.38
N ALA A 2 -11.09 27.83 -1.41
CA ALA A 2 -10.77 26.69 -0.51
C ALA A 2 -10.69 25.33 -1.22
N GLY A 3 -11.61 25.01 -2.13
CA GLY A 3 -11.61 23.76 -2.88
C GLY A 3 -10.36 23.54 -3.75
N ASN A 4 -9.80 24.61 -4.32
CA ASN A 4 -8.61 24.53 -5.18
C ASN A 4 -7.32 24.23 -4.36
N LYS A 5 -7.24 24.73 -3.10
CA LYS A 5 -6.12 24.42 -2.19
C LYS A 5 -6.18 22.98 -1.68
N PHE A 6 -7.38 22.47 -1.40
CA PHE A 6 -7.59 21.08 -0.97
C PHE A 6 -7.19 20.09 -2.08
N LEU A 7 -7.68 20.29 -3.32
CA LEU A 7 -7.33 19.46 -4.46
C LEU A 7 -5.82 19.46 -4.75
N LYS A 8 -5.18 20.62 -4.68
CA LYS A 8 -3.72 20.75 -4.84
C LYS A 8 -2.97 19.98 -3.74
N GLY A 9 -3.42 20.07 -2.48
CA GLY A 9 -2.83 19.32 -1.37
C GLY A 9 -2.98 17.80 -1.52
N ALA A 10 -4.16 17.33 -1.92
CA ALA A 10 -4.40 15.90 -2.17
C ALA A 10 -3.53 15.38 -3.32
N ALA A 11 -3.37 16.17 -4.40
CA ALA A 11 -2.49 15.80 -5.51
C ALA A 11 -1.02 15.69 -5.08
N ILE A 12 -0.53 16.61 -4.25
CA ILE A 12 0.84 16.58 -3.71
C ILE A 12 1.07 15.30 -2.90
N LEU A 13 0.14 14.94 -2.00
CA LEU A 13 0.24 13.71 -1.22
C LEU A 13 0.13 12.46 -2.07
N GLY A 14 -0.73 12.47 -3.11
CA GLY A 14 -0.86 11.37 -4.06
C GLY A 14 0.43 11.11 -4.82
N ILE A 15 1.07 12.16 -5.35
CA ILE A 15 2.37 12.06 -6.05
C ILE A 15 3.45 11.58 -5.09
N ALA A 16 3.53 12.14 -3.88
CA ALA A 16 4.48 11.70 -2.87
C ALA A 16 4.28 10.21 -2.53
N GLY A 17 3.04 9.75 -2.38
CA GLY A 17 2.71 8.35 -2.12
C GLY A 17 3.15 7.40 -3.25
N ILE A 18 3.00 7.80 -4.52
CA ILE A 18 3.48 7.02 -5.67
C ILE A 18 5.02 6.95 -5.67
N LEU A 19 5.70 8.09 -5.46
CA LEU A 19 7.16 8.14 -5.38
C LEU A 19 7.70 7.22 -4.28
N VAL A 20 7.10 7.26 -3.09
CA VAL A 20 7.47 6.38 -1.96
C VAL A 20 7.34 4.89 -2.34
N LYS A 21 6.27 4.50 -3.03
CA LYS A 21 6.08 3.10 -3.47
C LYS A 21 7.12 2.68 -4.52
N VAL A 22 7.40 3.55 -5.49
CA VAL A 22 8.45 3.32 -6.51
C VAL A 22 9.82 3.16 -5.84
N MET A 23 10.17 4.06 -4.93
CA MET A 23 11.43 3.96 -4.16
C MET A 23 11.49 2.68 -3.33
N GLY A 24 10.36 2.19 -2.82
CA GLY A 24 10.27 0.91 -2.10
C GLY A 24 10.63 -0.29 -2.98
N VAL A 25 10.25 -0.28 -4.26
CA VAL A 25 10.66 -1.31 -5.23
C VAL A 25 12.17 -1.20 -5.50
N PHE A 26 12.69 0.01 -5.71
CA PHE A 26 14.14 0.24 -5.87
C PHE A 26 14.97 -0.19 -4.67
N PHE A 27 14.40 -0.21 -3.47
CA PHE A 27 15.06 -0.78 -2.29
C PHE A 27 15.09 -2.31 -2.34
N ARG A 28 13.94 -2.93 -2.64
CA ARG A 28 13.80 -4.40 -2.56
C ARG A 28 14.57 -5.14 -3.65
N LEU A 29 14.63 -4.60 -4.88
CA LEU A 29 15.27 -5.28 -6.00
C LEU A 29 16.77 -5.53 -5.78
N PRO A 30 17.61 -4.52 -5.47
CA PRO A 30 19.02 -4.76 -5.18
C PRO A 30 19.21 -5.68 -3.97
N LEU A 31 18.48 -5.45 -2.90
CA LEU A 31 18.58 -6.26 -1.68
C LEU A 31 18.33 -7.74 -1.99
N THR A 32 17.24 -8.08 -2.69
CA THR A 32 16.91 -9.46 -3.05
C THR A 32 17.97 -10.09 -3.97
N ASN A 33 18.53 -9.32 -4.92
CA ASN A 33 19.62 -9.80 -5.77
C ASN A 33 20.89 -10.13 -5.00
N TRP A 34 21.19 -9.38 -3.93
CA TRP A 34 22.41 -9.59 -3.15
C TRP A 34 22.30 -10.77 -2.18
N ILE A 35 21.14 -10.90 -1.49
CA ILE A 35 21.01 -11.85 -0.38
C ILE A 35 20.18 -13.11 -0.72
N GLY A 36 19.61 -13.16 -1.92
CA GLY A 36 18.82 -14.31 -2.39
C GLY A 36 17.53 -14.56 -1.61
N ALA A 37 16.92 -15.73 -1.87
CA ALA A 37 15.63 -16.09 -1.28
C ALA A 37 15.72 -16.33 0.23
N GLU A 38 16.75 -17.01 0.71
CA GLU A 38 16.94 -17.23 2.14
C GLU A 38 17.10 -15.90 2.88
N GLY A 39 17.98 -15.03 2.40
CA GLY A 39 18.24 -13.75 3.04
C GLY A 39 17.01 -12.85 3.09
N ILE A 40 16.27 -12.70 1.98
CA ILE A 40 15.08 -11.84 1.96
C ILE A 40 13.94 -12.38 2.82
N SER A 41 13.99 -13.66 3.26
CA SER A 41 13.01 -14.22 4.18
C SER A 41 13.00 -13.51 5.53
N TYR A 42 14.16 -13.08 6.02
CA TYR A 42 14.29 -12.32 7.27
C TYR A 42 13.52 -11.00 7.18
N TYR A 43 13.78 -10.22 6.11
CA TYR A 43 13.07 -8.98 5.87
C TYR A 43 11.57 -9.18 5.76
N SER A 44 11.15 -10.21 5.00
CA SER A 44 9.75 -10.54 4.76
C SER A 44 9.01 -10.99 6.02
N SER A 45 9.73 -11.53 7.01
CA SER A 45 9.16 -11.91 8.30
C SER A 45 9.04 -10.73 9.25
N VAL A 46 10.03 -9.84 9.29
CA VAL A 46 10.12 -8.72 10.24
C VAL A 46 9.23 -7.55 9.82
N TYR A 47 9.19 -7.24 8.54
CA TYR A 47 8.53 -6.05 8.03
C TYR A 47 7.02 -6.00 8.31
N PRO A 48 6.23 -7.09 8.19
CA PRO A 48 4.81 -7.08 8.57
C PRO A 48 4.57 -6.75 10.05
N ILE A 49 5.40 -7.29 10.96
CA ILE A 49 5.32 -6.98 12.39
C ILE A 49 5.55 -5.48 12.62
N TYR A 50 6.59 -4.95 12.01
CA TYR A 50 6.87 -3.51 12.07
C TYR A 50 5.68 -2.69 11.58
N VAL A 51 5.11 -3.01 10.41
CA VAL A 51 3.97 -2.29 9.84
C VAL A 51 2.72 -2.40 10.73
N PHE A 52 2.51 -3.54 11.38
CA PHE A 52 1.40 -3.71 12.32
C PHE A 52 1.53 -2.76 13.53
N PHE A 53 2.67 -2.76 14.22
CA PHE A 53 2.91 -1.84 15.34
C PHE A 53 2.91 -0.38 14.92
N LEU A 54 3.48 -0.09 13.75
CA LEU A 54 3.45 1.24 13.16
C LEU A 54 2.01 1.71 12.92
N THR A 55 1.16 0.86 12.34
CA THR A 55 -0.24 1.18 12.07
C THR A 55 -1.04 1.40 13.35
N LEU A 56 -0.83 0.57 14.37
CA LEU A 56 -1.43 0.78 15.69
C LEU A 56 -1.09 2.16 16.26
N SER A 57 0.14 2.62 16.04
CA SER A 57 0.61 3.89 16.59
C SER A 57 0.26 5.10 15.72
N THR A 58 0.04 4.93 14.40
CA THR A 58 0.01 6.07 13.47
C THR A 58 -1.23 6.20 12.60
N ALA A 59 -2.12 5.22 12.51
CA ALA A 59 -3.22 5.26 11.54
C ALA A 59 -4.31 6.28 11.90
N GLY A 60 -4.83 6.23 13.11
CA GLY A 60 -5.99 7.03 13.51
C GLY A 60 -5.65 8.39 14.11
N ILE A 61 -4.57 8.47 14.89
CA ILE A 61 -4.26 9.68 15.67
C ILE A 61 -3.92 10.88 14.77
N PRO A 62 -3.11 10.80 13.71
CA PRO A 62 -2.86 11.93 12.82
C PRO A 62 -4.14 12.48 12.16
N VAL A 63 -5.08 11.60 11.83
CA VAL A 63 -6.40 11.98 11.28
C VAL A 63 -7.21 12.76 12.33
N ALA A 64 -7.21 12.27 13.57
CA ALA A 64 -7.87 12.93 14.69
C ALA A 64 -7.24 14.30 14.99
N ILE A 65 -5.90 14.38 15.00
CA ILE A 65 -5.16 15.66 15.15
C ILE A 65 -5.57 16.62 14.04
N SER A 66 -5.51 16.19 12.79
CA SER A 66 -5.84 17.03 11.63
C SER A 66 -7.27 17.59 11.73
N LYS A 67 -8.25 16.75 12.09
CA LYS A 67 -9.64 17.17 12.30
C LYS A 67 -9.75 18.18 13.44
N MET A 68 -9.23 17.87 14.62
CA MET A 68 -9.36 18.71 15.81
C MET A 68 -8.60 20.05 15.68
N VAL A 69 -7.46 20.06 14.98
CA VAL A 69 -6.71 21.28 14.65
C VAL A 69 -7.49 22.11 13.64
N SER A 70 -8.01 21.50 12.58
CA SER A 70 -8.79 22.20 11.55
C SER A 70 -10.02 22.89 12.12
N GLU A 71 -10.80 22.21 12.97
CA GLU A 71 -11.97 22.79 13.67
C GLU A 71 -11.61 24.06 14.44
N ARG A 72 -10.47 24.07 15.13
CA ARG A 72 -10.02 25.21 15.94
C ARG A 72 -9.43 26.35 15.10
N VAL A 73 -8.72 25.99 14.02
CA VAL A 73 -8.17 26.98 13.09
C VAL A 73 -9.28 27.77 12.38
N VAL A 74 -10.39 27.11 12.01
CA VAL A 74 -11.55 27.75 11.37
C VAL A 74 -12.17 28.83 12.27
N VAL A 75 -12.29 28.56 13.57
CA VAL A 75 -12.82 29.51 14.55
C VAL A 75 -11.73 30.44 15.13
N LYS A 76 -10.53 30.45 14.52
CA LYS A 76 -9.37 31.27 14.93
C LYS A 76 -8.87 31.01 16.37
N ASN A 77 -9.21 29.83 16.95
CA ASN A 77 -8.65 29.39 18.24
C ASN A 77 -7.30 28.71 18.02
N TYR A 78 -6.27 29.51 17.71
CA TYR A 78 -4.93 28.98 17.40
C TYR A 78 -4.21 28.39 18.62
N GLY A 79 -4.46 28.93 19.83
CA GLY A 79 -3.93 28.40 21.08
C GLY A 79 -4.50 27.03 21.40
N GLY A 80 -5.81 26.85 21.23
CA GLY A 80 -6.46 25.53 21.35
C GLY A 80 -5.94 24.52 20.33
N ALA A 81 -5.71 24.94 19.08
CA ALA A 81 -5.11 24.08 18.05
C ALA A 81 -3.68 23.64 18.43
N HIS A 82 -2.89 24.56 18.99
CA HIS A 82 -1.53 24.29 19.46
C HIS A 82 -1.51 23.35 20.68
N LYS A 83 -2.45 23.53 21.61
CA LYS A 83 -2.63 22.62 22.76
C LYS A 83 -2.97 21.19 22.31
N VAL A 84 -3.85 21.03 21.32
CA VAL A 84 -4.15 19.72 20.72
C VAL A 84 -2.88 19.09 20.16
N PHE A 85 -2.08 19.84 19.41
CA PHE A 85 -0.82 19.34 18.86
C PHE A 85 0.15 18.86 19.97
N HIS A 86 0.42 19.67 21.00
CA HIS A 86 1.33 19.28 22.07
C HIS A 86 0.82 18.09 22.88
N THR A 87 -0.48 18.06 23.20
CA THR A 87 -1.09 16.90 23.88
C THR A 87 -0.93 15.63 23.04
N SER A 88 -1.17 15.72 21.72
CA SER A 88 -1.03 14.61 20.81
C SER A 88 0.42 14.16 20.63
N LEU A 89 1.36 15.10 20.63
CA LEU A 89 2.79 14.82 20.51
C LEU A 89 3.28 13.91 21.66
N TRP A 90 2.92 14.25 22.91
CA TRP A 90 3.26 13.44 24.07
C TRP A 90 2.55 12.08 24.04
N LEU A 91 1.29 12.04 23.62
CA LEU A 91 0.56 10.79 23.48
C LEU A 91 1.22 9.86 22.44
N MET A 92 1.61 10.42 21.28
CA MET A 92 2.30 9.68 20.21
C MET A 92 3.70 9.24 20.65
N ALA A 93 4.42 10.07 21.40
CA ALA A 93 5.71 9.70 21.97
C ALA A 93 5.56 8.52 22.96
N ALA A 94 4.54 8.53 23.82
CA ALA A 94 4.28 7.45 24.76
C ALA A 94 3.91 6.13 24.04
N PHE A 95 2.99 6.16 23.07
CA PHE A 95 2.65 4.98 22.28
C PHE A 95 3.82 4.47 21.45
N GLY A 96 4.59 5.38 20.84
CA GLY A 96 5.77 5.02 20.06
C GLY A 96 6.84 4.39 20.95
N PHE A 97 7.08 4.94 22.14
CA PHE A 97 8.03 4.37 23.11
C PHE A 97 7.60 2.99 23.58
N ALA A 98 6.31 2.78 23.89
CA ALA A 98 5.79 1.47 24.27
C ALA A 98 5.97 0.45 23.14
N SER A 99 5.66 0.82 21.89
CA SER A 99 5.85 -0.05 20.71
C SER A 99 7.32 -0.37 20.47
N PHE A 100 8.21 0.62 20.61
CA PHE A 100 9.66 0.43 20.54
C PHE A 100 10.13 -0.57 21.59
N MET A 101 9.79 -0.35 22.86
CA MET A 101 10.17 -1.24 23.98
C MET A 101 9.70 -2.68 23.74
N MET A 102 8.44 -2.83 23.31
CA MET A 102 7.83 -4.14 23.08
C MET A 102 8.56 -4.91 21.96
N VAL A 103 8.87 -4.26 20.84
CA VAL A 103 9.54 -4.92 19.72
C VAL A 103 11.04 -5.10 19.97
N HIS A 104 11.72 -4.10 20.55
CA HIS A 104 13.17 -4.17 20.76
C HIS A 104 13.56 -5.23 21.79
N PHE A 105 12.92 -5.20 22.96
CA PHE A 105 13.21 -6.17 24.03
C PHE A 105 12.48 -7.50 23.82
N GLY A 106 11.35 -7.49 23.10
CA GLY A 106 10.62 -8.69 22.70
C GLY A 106 11.18 -9.40 21.47
N ALA A 107 12.25 -8.90 20.84
CA ALA A 107 12.75 -9.40 19.56
C ALA A 107 13.08 -10.90 19.59
N GLY A 108 13.75 -11.39 20.62
CA GLY A 108 14.05 -12.82 20.80
C GLY A 108 12.78 -13.67 20.94
N PHE A 109 11.82 -13.24 21.78
CA PHE A 109 10.55 -13.92 21.92
C PHE A 109 9.75 -13.97 20.60
N ILE A 110 9.75 -12.85 19.85
CA ILE A 110 9.07 -12.76 18.56
C ILE A 110 9.72 -13.72 17.55
N GLU A 111 11.05 -13.77 17.49
CA GLU A 111 11.81 -14.68 16.64
C GLU A 111 11.50 -16.14 16.93
N GLU A 112 11.65 -16.54 18.18
CA GLU A 112 11.57 -17.94 18.59
C GLU A 112 10.13 -18.45 18.66
N THR A 113 9.21 -17.60 19.17
CA THR A 113 7.84 -18.03 19.48
C THR A 113 6.87 -17.65 18.38
N VAL A 114 6.98 -16.45 17.78
CA VAL A 114 6.01 -15.98 16.78
C VAL A 114 6.42 -16.39 15.38
N LEU A 115 7.63 -16.01 14.95
CA LEU A 115 8.08 -16.17 13.57
C LEU A 115 8.62 -17.57 13.25
N LYS A 116 9.24 -18.25 14.22
CA LYS A 116 9.98 -19.49 13.99
C LYS A 116 11.01 -19.37 12.87
N ASN A 117 11.64 -18.21 12.77
CA ASN A 117 12.65 -17.86 11.76
C ASN A 117 13.90 -17.31 12.46
N PRO A 118 14.81 -18.17 12.93
CA PRO A 118 16.03 -17.77 13.62
C PRO A 118 16.88 -16.81 12.79
N GLY A 119 17.44 -15.78 13.43
CA GLY A 119 18.23 -14.71 12.82
C GLY A 119 17.43 -13.45 12.51
N THR A 120 16.13 -13.39 12.84
CA THR A 120 15.32 -12.18 12.63
C THR A 120 15.41 -11.16 13.76
N SER A 121 15.93 -11.54 14.96
CA SER A 121 15.98 -10.67 16.14
C SER A 121 16.82 -9.41 15.92
N LEU A 122 17.98 -9.52 15.27
CA LEU A 122 18.80 -8.36 14.94
C LEU A 122 18.06 -7.36 14.02
N SER A 123 17.32 -7.88 13.04
CA SER A 123 16.50 -7.05 12.15
C SER A 123 15.33 -6.38 12.89
N LEU A 124 14.69 -7.09 13.84
CA LEU A 124 13.66 -6.52 14.72
C LEU A 124 14.22 -5.41 15.60
N GLN A 125 15.39 -5.62 16.19
CA GLN A 125 16.06 -4.62 17.02
C GLN A 125 16.49 -3.39 16.21
N ALA A 126 16.98 -3.59 14.98
CA ALA A 126 17.40 -2.51 14.10
C ALA A 126 16.23 -1.63 13.61
N ILE A 127 15.05 -2.21 13.36
CA ILE A 127 13.86 -1.48 12.90
C ILE A 127 13.07 -0.87 14.07
N ALA A 128 13.15 -1.43 15.26
CA ALA A 128 12.33 -1.02 16.42
C ALA A 128 12.43 0.47 16.76
N PRO A 129 13.59 1.17 16.73
CA PRO A 129 13.66 2.60 17.04
C PRO A 129 12.79 3.46 16.13
N SER A 130 12.53 3.03 14.89
CA SER A 130 11.62 3.75 13.99
C SER A 130 10.20 3.84 14.56
N LEU A 131 9.75 2.84 15.35
CA LEU A 131 8.45 2.84 16.01
C LEU A 131 8.31 3.95 17.06
N PHE A 132 9.41 4.51 17.55
CA PHE A 132 9.40 5.69 18.39
C PHE A 132 9.35 6.99 17.57
N PHE A 133 10.18 7.09 16.53
CA PHE A 133 10.30 8.33 15.76
C PHE A 133 9.12 8.61 14.84
N VAL A 134 8.56 7.59 14.18
CA VAL A 134 7.47 7.76 13.20
C VAL A 134 6.17 8.26 13.84
N PRO A 135 5.71 7.79 15.00
CA PRO A 135 4.56 8.36 15.68
C PRO A 135 4.73 9.86 16.00
N ILE A 136 5.90 10.25 16.51
CA ILE A 136 6.22 11.66 16.79
C ILE A 136 6.12 12.49 15.50
N MET A 137 6.77 12.04 14.42
CA MET A 137 6.70 12.67 13.09
C MET A 137 5.25 12.79 12.59
N SER A 138 4.43 11.78 12.84
CA SER A 138 3.03 11.75 12.43
C SER A 138 2.17 12.79 13.16
N ALA A 139 2.51 13.14 14.41
CA ALA A 139 1.84 14.22 15.12
C ALA A 139 2.09 15.58 14.44
N TYR A 140 3.32 15.87 14.03
CA TYR A 140 3.66 17.07 13.24
C TYR A 140 2.92 17.09 11.90
N ARG A 141 2.91 15.96 11.18
CA ARG A 141 2.17 15.81 9.91
C ARG A 141 0.68 16.10 10.09
N GLY A 142 0.05 15.53 11.11
CA GLY A 142 -1.35 15.77 11.46
C GLY A 142 -1.64 17.23 11.76
N TYR A 143 -0.74 17.91 12.49
CA TYR A 143 -0.85 19.34 12.78
C TYR A 143 -0.82 20.21 11.51
N PHE A 144 0.14 19.97 10.61
CA PHE A 144 0.24 20.71 9.35
C PHE A 144 -0.94 20.42 8.42
N GLN A 145 -1.38 19.17 8.33
CA GLN A 145 -2.56 18.77 7.54
C GLN A 145 -3.82 19.47 8.06
N GLY A 146 -4.01 19.55 9.39
CA GLY A 146 -5.12 20.28 10.00
C GLY A 146 -5.10 21.80 9.69
N ARG A 147 -3.93 22.33 9.37
CA ARG A 147 -3.77 23.71 8.87
C ARG A 147 -3.85 23.82 7.34
N GLN A 148 -4.27 22.78 6.66
CA GLN A 148 -4.35 22.67 5.20
C GLN A 148 -3.01 22.91 4.48
N ASN A 149 -1.89 22.58 5.12
CA ASN A 149 -0.56 22.61 4.53
C ASN A 149 0.01 21.21 4.41
N MET A 150 -0.03 20.65 3.20
CA MET A 150 0.39 19.28 2.91
C MET A 150 1.89 19.15 2.58
N ASN A 151 2.57 20.28 2.29
CA ASN A 151 3.98 20.28 1.89
C ASN A 151 4.92 19.65 2.94
N PRO A 152 4.79 19.96 4.26
CA PRO A 152 5.65 19.35 5.26
C PRO A 152 5.49 17.81 5.31
N THR A 153 4.26 17.32 5.12
CA THR A 153 3.99 15.89 5.05
C THR A 153 4.68 15.25 3.85
N ALA A 154 4.52 15.82 2.65
CA ALA A 154 5.11 15.28 1.43
C ALA A 154 6.65 15.30 1.48
N LEU A 155 7.26 16.40 1.93
CA LEU A 155 8.71 16.51 2.07
C LEU A 155 9.27 15.52 3.09
N SER A 156 8.65 15.43 4.27
CA SER A 156 9.10 14.48 5.28
C SER A 156 8.98 13.02 4.81
N GLN A 157 7.92 12.66 4.07
CA GLN A 157 7.78 11.32 3.48
C GLN A 157 8.83 11.03 2.42
N PHE A 158 9.17 12.01 1.60
CA PHE A 158 10.21 11.87 0.59
C PHE A 158 11.58 11.63 1.24
N PHE A 159 11.98 12.45 2.22
CA PHE A 159 13.26 12.28 2.91
C PHE A 159 13.30 11.01 3.76
N GLU A 160 12.21 10.65 4.42
CA GLU A 160 12.08 9.38 5.12
C GLU A 160 12.38 8.21 4.19
N GLN A 161 11.76 8.19 3.02
CA GLN A 161 11.96 7.10 2.06
C GLN A 161 13.35 7.14 1.41
N LEU A 162 13.87 8.33 1.10
CA LEU A 162 15.21 8.51 0.53
C LEU A 162 16.28 7.95 1.46
N PHE A 163 16.26 8.36 2.73
CA PHE A 163 17.24 7.88 3.71
C PHE A 163 17.05 6.40 4.03
N ARG A 164 15.82 5.89 4.04
CA ARG A 164 15.54 4.46 4.15
C ARG A 164 16.26 3.68 3.05
N VAL A 165 16.13 4.12 1.79
CA VAL A 165 16.74 3.45 0.64
C VAL A 165 18.26 3.58 0.68
N VAL A 166 18.78 4.80 0.81
CA VAL A 166 20.21 5.06 0.76
C VAL A 166 20.93 4.38 1.93
N VAL A 167 20.52 4.65 3.16
CA VAL A 167 21.20 4.10 4.34
C VAL A 167 21.00 2.58 4.43
N GLY A 168 19.76 2.10 4.18
CA GLY A 168 19.46 0.68 4.27
C GLY A 168 20.24 -0.15 3.23
N LEU A 169 20.29 0.29 1.97
CA LEU A 169 21.09 -0.42 0.95
C LEU A 169 22.59 -0.29 1.19
N SER A 170 23.09 0.88 1.60
CA SER A 170 24.52 1.06 1.89
C SER A 170 24.97 0.17 3.04
N LEU A 171 24.22 0.13 4.15
CA LEU A 171 24.53 -0.74 5.29
C LEU A 171 24.40 -2.22 4.92
N ALA A 172 23.33 -2.60 4.18
CA ALA A 172 23.18 -3.96 3.71
C ALA A 172 24.37 -4.39 2.87
N TYR A 173 24.77 -3.58 1.89
CA TYR A 173 25.93 -3.88 1.03
C TYR A 173 27.22 -4.03 1.83
N TYR A 174 27.47 -3.13 2.77
CA TYR A 174 28.68 -3.16 3.61
C TYR A 174 28.72 -4.39 4.52
N LEU A 175 27.54 -4.87 4.98
CA LEU A 175 27.42 -5.99 5.90
C LEU A 175 27.27 -7.36 5.22
N ILE A 176 27.27 -7.45 3.86
CA ILE A 176 27.22 -8.74 3.15
C ILE A 176 28.28 -9.74 3.65
N PRO A 177 29.55 -9.33 3.83
CA PRO A 177 30.59 -10.27 4.28
C PRO A 177 30.38 -10.82 5.70
N THR A 178 29.58 -10.15 6.53
CA THR A 178 29.35 -10.55 7.93
C THR A 178 28.19 -11.55 8.10
N GLY A 179 27.44 -11.83 7.02
CA GLY A 179 26.37 -12.81 6.98
C GLY A 179 24.98 -12.23 6.77
N LEU A 180 24.01 -13.11 6.48
CA LEU A 180 22.66 -12.72 6.10
C LEU A 180 21.90 -11.98 7.19
N GLU A 181 22.08 -12.35 8.44
CA GLU A 181 21.42 -11.73 9.60
C GLU A 181 21.82 -10.26 9.76
N ALA A 182 23.13 -9.99 9.75
CA ALA A 182 23.66 -8.63 9.85
C ALA A 182 23.30 -7.78 8.63
N THR A 183 23.34 -8.37 7.43
CA THR A 183 22.92 -7.70 6.19
C THR A 183 21.48 -7.24 6.27
N ASN A 184 20.57 -8.11 6.73
CA ASN A 184 19.15 -7.75 6.92
C ASN A 184 18.95 -6.73 8.03
N ALA A 185 19.70 -6.82 9.12
CA ALA A 185 19.68 -5.80 10.17
C ALA A 185 20.09 -4.43 9.63
N GLY A 186 21.13 -4.36 8.79
CA GLY A 186 21.53 -3.15 8.08
C GLY A 186 20.43 -2.61 7.15
N ALA A 187 19.81 -3.49 6.37
CA ALA A 187 18.69 -3.14 5.50
C ALA A 187 17.51 -2.58 6.29
N THR A 188 17.10 -3.23 7.40
CA THR A 188 15.98 -2.80 8.24
C THR A 188 16.29 -1.56 9.06
N PHE A 189 17.55 -1.32 9.44
CA PHE A 189 17.98 -0.08 10.08
C PHE A 189 17.74 1.15 9.17
N GLY A 190 17.71 0.96 7.86
CA GLY A 190 17.27 1.99 6.92
C GLY A 190 15.91 2.60 7.29
N CYS A 191 14.98 1.82 7.87
CA CYS A 191 13.69 2.35 8.36
C CYS A 191 13.89 3.33 9.51
N THR A 192 14.80 3.01 10.43
CA THR A 192 15.16 3.89 11.57
C THR A 192 15.82 5.19 11.08
N ALA A 193 16.81 5.08 10.19
CA ALA A 193 17.49 6.23 9.61
C ALA A 193 16.51 7.13 8.83
N GLY A 194 15.62 6.52 8.04
CA GLY A 194 14.56 7.23 7.33
C GLY A 194 13.60 7.95 8.28
N ALA A 195 13.16 7.29 9.36
CA ALA A 195 12.28 7.89 10.36
C ALA A 195 12.92 9.11 11.04
N VAL A 196 14.21 9.03 11.39
CA VAL A 196 14.96 10.15 11.94
C VAL A 196 15.06 11.28 10.93
N ALA A 197 15.43 11.01 9.68
CA ALA A 197 15.53 12.02 8.62
C ALA A 197 14.19 12.72 8.37
N GLY A 198 13.09 11.97 8.24
CA GLY A 198 11.75 12.54 8.06
C GLY A 198 11.31 13.39 9.25
N LEU A 199 11.63 12.95 10.48
CA LEU A 199 11.36 13.71 11.72
C LEU A 199 12.16 15.02 11.76
N VAL A 200 13.45 14.99 11.46
CA VAL A 200 14.31 16.19 11.40
C VAL A 200 13.76 17.20 10.41
N VAL A 201 13.35 16.74 9.22
CA VAL A 201 12.76 17.62 8.19
C VAL A 201 11.46 18.28 8.69
N VAL A 202 10.53 17.50 9.26
CA VAL A 202 9.25 18.09 9.70
C VAL A 202 9.41 19.00 10.92
N ILE A 203 10.32 18.68 11.84
CA ILE A 203 10.67 19.56 12.97
C ILE A 203 11.33 20.84 12.44
N GLY A 204 12.27 20.75 11.52
CA GLY A 204 12.90 21.92 10.90
C GLY A 204 11.87 22.87 10.28
N ILE A 205 10.93 22.31 9.51
CA ILE A 205 9.82 23.10 8.93
C ILE A 205 8.93 23.71 10.04
N TYR A 206 8.67 22.96 11.12
CA TYR A 206 7.89 23.47 12.25
C TYR A 206 8.58 24.65 12.92
N LEU A 207 9.88 24.54 13.22
CA LEU A 207 10.67 25.60 13.84
C LEU A 207 10.73 26.86 12.98
N LEU A 208 10.91 26.73 11.67
CA LEU A 208 10.86 27.85 10.72
C LEU A 208 9.49 28.57 10.71
N ASN A 209 8.40 27.84 10.95
CA ASN A 209 7.05 28.40 11.01
C ASN A 209 6.64 28.84 12.43
N LEU A 210 7.43 28.51 13.46
CA LEU A 210 7.09 28.75 14.86
C LEU A 210 6.82 30.26 15.17
N PRO A 211 7.63 31.23 14.67
CA PRO A 211 7.35 32.65 14.91
C PRO A 211 5.97 33.08 14.38
N ALA A 212 5.61 32.63 13.18
CA ALA A 212 4.31 32.92 12.57
C ALA A 212 3.15 32.24 13.31
N ILE A 213 3.38 31.06 13.86
CA ILE A 213 2.40 30.32 14.67
C ILE A 213 2.16 31.08 15.98
N THR A 214 3.23 31.43 16.69
CA THR A 214 3.19 32.11 17.97
C THR A 214 2.56 33.51 17.85
N SER A 215 2.92 34.27 16.81
CA SER A 215 2.30 35.57 16.53
C SER A 215 0.78 35.48 16.36
N LYS A 216 0.29 34.44 15.63
CA LYS A 216 -1.15 34.22 15.47
C LYS A 216 -1.84 33.84 16.78
N ILE A 217 -1.19 33.06 17.64
CA ILE A 217 -1.70 32.71 18.97
C ILE A 217 -1.84 33.97 19.81
N HIS A 218 -0.79 34.80 19.93
CA HIS A 218 -0.83 36.01 20.73
C HIS A 218 -1.88 37.02 20.25
N ARG A 219 -2.00 37.19 18.92
CA ARG A 219 -2.96 38.11 18.32
C ARG A 219 -4.44 37.75 18.55
N ASN A 220 -4.74 36.48 18.80
CA ASN A 220 -6.11 35.98 18.96
C ASN A 220 -6.39 35.41 20.36
N LYS A 221 -5.63 35.83 21.38
CA LYS A 221 -5.69 35.32 22.75
C LYS A 221 -7.06 35.52 23.43
N SER A 222 -7.83 36.52 23.03
CA SER A 222 -9.16 36.85 23.58
C SER A 222 -10.24 35.80 23.29
N ASN A 223 -10.04 34.91 22.32
CA ASN A 223 -11.00 33.87 21.91
C ASN A 223 -10.62 32.47 22.41
N GLU A 224 -9.66 32.33 23.32
CA GLU A 224 -9.15 31.03 23.72
C GLU A 224 -10.03 30.36 24.79
N ARG A 225 -10.85 29.41 24.39
CA ARG A 225 -11.35 28.36 25.30
C ARG A 225 -10.39 27.19 25.28
N LEU A 226 -9.53 27.09 26.29
CA LEU A 226 -8.60 25.98 26.44
C LEU A 226 -9.31 24.77 27.07
N GLU A 227 -9.57 23.75 26.29
CA GLU A 227 -10.06 22.47 26.78
C GLU A 227 -9.02 21.80 27.71
N SER A 228 -9.47 20.96 28.66
CA SER A 228 -8.55 20.20 29.51
C SER A 228 -7.78 19.15 28.68
N THR A 229 -6.56 18.81 29.09
CA THR A 229 -5.76 17.79 28.41
C THR A 229 -6.48 16.44 28.35
N ALA A 230 -7.17 16.06 29.44
CA ALA A 230 -7.97 14.83 29.50
C ALA A 230 -9.11 14.82 28.46
N THR A 231 -9.80 15.95 28.27
CA THR A 231 -10.85 16.08 27.25
C THR A 231 -10.27 15.93 25.83
N ILE A 232 -9.11 16.54 25.58
CA ILE A 232 -8.41 16.42 24.29
C ILE A 232 -8.03 14.96 24.03
N VAL A 233 -7.41 14.27 25.00
CA VAL A 233 -7.01 12.85 24.87
C VAL A 233 -8.22 11.98 24.64
N LYS A 234 -9.31 12.14 25.42
CA LYS A 234 -10.54 11.36 25.24
C LYS A 234 -11.10 11.53 23.83
N ARG A 235 -11.16 12.77 23.33
CA ARG A 235 -11.68 13.07 21.99
C ARG A 235 -10.79 12.51 20.88
N LEU A 236 -9.45 12.61 21.05
CA LEU A 236 -8.49 11.99 20.14
C LEU A 236 -8.70 10.49 20.05
N LEU A 237 -8.80 9.79 21.18
CA LEU A 237 -8.97 8.34 21.21
C LEU A 237 -10.32 7.91 20.62
N VAL A 238 -11.41 8.61 20.91
CA VAL A 238 -12.75 8.32 20.33
C VAL A 238 -12.71 8.39 18.80
N ILE A 239 -11.97 9.33 18.21
CA ILE A 239 -11.83 9.45 16.75
C ILE A 239 -10.81 8.42 16.22
N ALA A 240 -9.67 8.26 16.90
CA ALA A 240 -8.54 7.50 16.40
C ALA A 240 -8.76 5.98 16.48
N VAL A 241 -9.34 5.46 17.57
CA VAL A 241 -9.43 4.00 17.81
C VAL A 241 -10.20 3.27 16.71
N PRO A 242 -11.40 3.70 16.28
CA PRO A 242 -12.11 3.02 15.19
C PRO A 242 -11.32 3.01 13.87
N ILE A 243 -10.64 4.12 13.56
CA ILE A 243 -9.80 4.25 12.35
C ILE A 243 -8.61 3.30 12.43
N THR A 244 -7.95 3.26 13.60
CA THR A 244 -6.78 2.39 13.84
C THR A 244 -7.16 0.91 13.74
N ILE A 245 -8.26 0.50 14.35
CA ILE A 245 -8.75 -0.89 14.27
C ILE A 245 -8.97 -1.28 12.80
N GLY A 246 -9.69 -0.43 12.05
CA GLY A 246 -9.95 -0.69 10.64
C GLY A 246 -8.67 -0.78 9.80
N ALA A 247 -7.73 0.12 10.01
CA ALA A 247 -6.46 0.15 9.28
C ALA A 247 -5.52 -1.02 9.66
N SER A 248 -5.64 -1.56 10.88
CA SER A 248 -4.76 -2.61 11.38
C SER A 248 -5.08 -4.02 10.86
N ILE A 249 -6.25 -4.23 10.24
CA ILE A 249 -6.68 -5.56 9.78
C ILE A 249 -5.69 -6.12 8.74
N LEU A 250 -5.33 -5.35 7.71
CA LEU A 250 -4.40 -5.80 6.68
C LEU A 250 -3.00 -6.09 7.23
N PRO A 251 -2.34 -5.19 7.97
CA PRO A 251 -1.05 -5.47 8.59
C PRO A 251 -1.08 -6.65 9.57
N LEU A 252 -2.19 -6.82 10.29
CA LEU A 252 -2.37 -7.97 11.18
C LEU A 252 -2.41 -9.28 10.37
N MET A 253 -3.11 -9.28 9.23
CA MET A 253 -3.15 -10.45 8.33
C MET A 253 -1.76 -10.80 7.79
N GLU A 254 -0.97 -9.81 7.37
CA GLU A 254 0.40 -10.04 6.90
C GLU A 254 1.31 -10.57 8.01
N THR A 255 1.13 -10.07 9.23
CA THR A 255 1.84 -10.56 10.42
C THR A 255 1.46 -12.01 10.75
N ILE A 256 0.17 -12.35 10.67
CA ILE A 256 -0.31 -13.71 10.86
C ILE A 256 0.24 -14.64 9.77
N ASP A 257 0.28 -14.19 8.51
CA ASP A 257 0.86 -14.98 7.42
C ASP A 257 2.33 -15.31 7.72
N SER A 258 3.14 -14.33 8.12
CA SER A 258 4.55 -14.57 8.41
C SER A 258 4.76 -15.57 9.55
N ALA A 259 3.89 -15.55 10.56
CA ALA A 259 3.92 -16.49 11.66
C ALA A 259 3.42 -17.91 11.28
N VAL A 260 2.28 -17.98 10.57
CA VAL A 260 1.61 -19.24 10.24
C VAL A 260 2.35 -19.99 9.15
N VAL A 261 2.79 -19.32 8.09
CA VAL A 261 3.42 -19.96 6.92
C VAL A 261 4.71 -20.66 7.33
N MET A 262 5.61 -19.97 8.04
CA MET A 262 6.89 -20.57 8.48
C MET A 262 6.66 -21.80 9.35
N ARG A 263 5.75 -21.74 10.32
CA ARG A 263 5.43 -22.87 11.20
C ARG A 263 4.84 -24.05 10.44
N ARG A 264 3.92 -23.79 9.51
CA ARG A 264 3.23 -24.86 8.75
C ARG A 264 4.14 -25.52 7.74
N LEU A 265 5.04 -24.78 7.08
CA LEU A 265 6.07 -25.36 6.23
C LEU A 265 6.94 -26.34 7.02
N GLN A 266 7.50 -25.93 8.16
CA GLN A 266 8.31 -26.80 9.02
C GLN A 266 7.51 -28.01 9.53
N ALA A 267 6.27 -27.81 9.97
CA ALA A 267 5.39 -28.91 10.43
C ALA A 267 5.00 -29.88 9.30
N SER A 268 5.02 -29.46 8.04
CA SER A 268 4.77 -30.33 6.88
C SER A 268 6.03 -31.05 6.37
N GLY A 269 7.16 -30.93 7.10
CA GLY A 269 8.40 -31.67 6.84
C GLY A 269 9.38 -30.96 5.91
N TRP A 270 9.23 -29.65 5.67
CA TRP A 270 10.28 -28.84 5.06
C TRP A 270 11.34 -28.49 6.11
N SER A 271 12.61 -28.53 5.74
CA SER A 271 13.70 -28.06 6.60
C SER A 271 13.57 -26.55 6.86
N LEU A 272 14.28 -26.05 7.86
CA LEU A 272 14.29 -24.63 8.18
C LEU A 272 14.76 -23.78 6.98
N VAL A 273 15.84 -24.20 6.32
CA VAL A 273 16.41 -23.49 5.17
C VAL A 273 15.43 -23.48 3.99
N GLU A 274 14.85 -24.63 3.65
CA GLU A 274 13.83 -24.70 2.59
C GLU A 274 12.62 -23.83 2.90
N SER A 275 12.16 -23.82 4.16
CA SER A 275 11.05 -22.96 4.60
C SER A 275 11.38 -21.49 4.44
N LYS A 276 12.61 -21.06 4.77
CA LYS A 276 13.11 -19.70 4.55
C LYS A 276 13.13 -19.35 3.06
N VAL A 277 13.65 -20.24 2.22
CA VAL A 277 13.71 -20.04 0.77
C VAL A 277 12.30 -19.90 0.17
N LEU A 278 11.36 -20.78 0.53
CA LEU A 278 9.97 -20.71 0.06
C LEU A 278 9.30 -19.41 0.48
N TRP A 279 9.47 -19.01 1.74
CA TRP A 279 8.94 -17.74 2.26
C TRP A 279 9.58 -16.52 1.59
N GLY A 280 10.88 -16.56 1.34
CA GLY A 280 11.62 -15.53 0.63
C GLY A 280 11.19 -15.37 -0.83
N ARG A 281 10.89 -16.47 -1.54
CA ARG A 281 10.31 -16.44 -2.89
C ARG A 281 9.00 -15.66 -2.92
N LEU A 282 8.09 -15.96 -1.98
CA LEU A 282 6.82 -15.23 -1.86
C LEU A 282 7.04 -13.75 -1.50
N GLY A 283 7.78 -13.48 -0.43
CA GLY A 283 7.93 -12.14 0.14
C GLY A 283 8.86 -11.23 -0.66
N GLY A 284 9.99 -11.74 -1.13
CA GLY A 284 11.02 -10.99 -1.84
C GLY A 284 10.73 -10.84 -3.33
N TYR A 285 10.54 -11.97 -4.01
CA TYR A 285 10.42 -11.99 -5.48
C TYR A 285 9.02 -11.59 -5.96
N CYS A 286 7.95 -12.09 -5.34
CA CYS A 286 6.60 -11.93 -5.84
C CYS A 286 5.90 -10.68 -5.27
N ASN A 287 5.89 -10.49 -3.95
CA ASN A 287 5.18 -9.37 -3.31
C ASN A 287 5.65 -7.99 -3.79
N SER A 288 6.93 -7.85 -4.14
CA SER A 288 7.49 -6.60 -4.65
C SER A 288 6.81 -6.12 -5.93
N LEU A 289 6.36 -7.06 -6.78
CA LEU A 289 5.72 -6.77 -8.06
C LEU A 289 4.25 -6.41 -7.92
N ILE A 290 3.55 -7.05 -6.99
CA ILE A 290 2.10 -6.82 -6.78
C ILE A 290 1.81 -5.41 -6.27
N GLY A 291 2.78 -4.78 -5.60
CA GLY A 291 2.63 -3.41 -5.08
C GLY A 291 2.39 -2.33 -6.15
N LEU A 292 2.88 -2.52 -7.38
CA LEU A 292 2.71 -1.54 -8.47
C LEU A 292 1.26 -1.44 -8.97
N PRO A 293 0.58 -2.53 -9.39
CA PRO A 293 -0.84 -2.50 -9.74
C PRO A 293 -1.72 -1.95 -8.62
N GLN A 294 -1.41 -2.30 -7.37
CA GLN A 294 -2.10 -1.78 -6.19
C GLN A 294 -2.01 -0.25 -6.10
N ALA A 295 -0.85 0.33 -6.42
CA ALA A 295 -0.67 1.78 -6.37
C ALA A 295 -1.57 2.50 -7.38
N PHE A 296 -1.71 1.98 -8.60
CA PHE A 296 -2.58 2.55 -9.61
C PHE A 296 -4.06 2.49 -9.21
N THR A 297 -4.51 1.36 -8.68
CA THR A 297 -5.90 1.24 -8.18
C THR A 297 -6.16 2.17 -7.02
N GLN A 298 -5.20 2.32 -6.11
CA GLN A 298 -5.30 3.25 -4.99
C GLN A 298 -5.47 4.70 -5.45
N ALA A 299 -4.80 5.10 -6.53
CA ALA A 299 -4.96 6.44 -7.11
C ALA A 299 -6.38 6.66 -7.65
N VAL A 300 -6.99 5.65 -8.26
CA VAL A 300 -8.41 5.69 -8.69
C VAL A 300 -9.32 5.87 -7.47
N VAL A 301 -9.11 5.10 -6.42
CA VAL A 301 -9.91 5.18 -5.17
C VAL A 301 -9.80 6.55 -4.51
N MET A 302 -8.60 7.14 -4.46
CA MET A 302 -8.38 8.48 -3.90
C MET A 302 -9.21 9.57 -4.60
N SER A 303 -9.47 9.43 -5.90
CA SER A 303 -10.34 10.35 -6.65
C SER A 303 -11.82 9.99 -6.53
N LEU A 304 -12.12 8.70 -6.40
CA LEU A 304 -13.49 8.17 -6.35
C LEU A 304 -14.21 8.55 -5.05
N VAL A 305 -13.56 8.43 -3.91
CA VAL A 305 -14.16 8.69 -2.59
C VAL A 305 -14.74 10.11 -2.48
N PRO A 306 -14.00 11.19 -2.78
CA PRO A 306 -14.57 12.55 -2.71
C PRO A 306 -15.71 12.78 -3.70
N ALA A 307 -15.61 12.21 -4.91
CA ALA A 307 -16.64 12.36 -5.94
C ALA A 307 -17.97 11.72 -5.50
N ILE A 308 -17.91 10.50 -4.96
CA ILE A 308 -19.09 9.81 -4.41
C ILE A 308 -19.65 10.57 -3.20
N ALA A 309 -18.79 11.02 -2.28
CA ALA A 309 -19.21 11.76 -1.09
C ALA A 309 -19.94 13.07 -1.46
N ALA A 310 -19.49 13.78 -2.48
CA ALA A 310 -20.15 14.98 -2.99
C ALA A 310 -21.56 14.67 -3.54
N GLY A 311 -21.68 13.65 -4.41
CA GLY A 311 -22.99 13.22 -4.92
C GLY A 311 -23.94 12.74 -3.82
N PHE A 312 -23.40 11.99 -2.84
CA PHE A 312 -24.18 11.48 -1.71
C PHE A 312 -24.69 12.60 -0.79
N SER A 313 -23.86 13.60 -0.48
CA SER A 313 -24.24 14.75 0.35
C SER A 313 -25.30 15.65 -0.31
N LEU A 314 -25.37 15.68 -1.66
CA LEU A 314 -26.39 16.36 -2.43
C LEU A 314 -27.67 15.53 -2.64
N GLY A 315 -27.73 14.29 -2.12
CA GLY A 315 -28.86 13.38 -2.32
C GLY A 315 -28.97 12.83 -3.76
N ASN A 316 -27.96 13.07 -4.60
CA ASN A 316 -27.96 12.61 -6.00
C ASN A 316 -27.46 11.16 -6.12
N LEU A 317 -28.33 10.20 -5.80
CA LEU A 317 -28.00 8.78 -5.86
C LEU A 317 -27.67 8.28 -7.27
N ASN A 318 -28.17 8.95 -8.32
CA ASN A 318 -27.83 8.57 -9.70
C ASN A 318 -26.37 8.88 -10.00
N ASP A 319 -25.88 10.04 -9.59
CA ASP A 319 -24.47 10.42 -9.74
C ASP A 319 -23.56 9.49 -8.93
N VAL A 320 -23.96 9.13 -7.71
CA VAL A 320 -23.25 8.13 -6.88
C VAL A 320 -23.14 6.78 -7.61
N LYS A 321 -24.23 6.30 -8.24
CA LYS A 321 -24.24 5.04 -8.99
C LYS A 321 -23.31 5.10 -10.21
N GLU A 322 -23.44 6.14 -11.04
CA GLU A 322 -22.63 6.29 -12.23
C GLU A 322 -21.14 6.47 -11.92
N THR A 323 -20.83 7.28 -10.92
CA THR A 323 -19.45 7.47 -10.43
C THR A 323 -18.84 6.17 -9.90
N SER A 324 -19.62 5.38 -9.15
CA SER A 324 -19.18 4.06 -8.65
C SER A 324 -18.95 3.05 -9.77
N LYS A 325 -19.83 3.02 -10.79
CA LYS A 325 -19.66 2.17 -11.98
C LYS A 325 -18.41 2.55 -12.77
N LEU A 326 -18.21 3.86 -12.99
CA LEU A 326 -17.04 4.39 -13.71
C LEU A 326 -15.74 4.05 -12.95
N GLY A 327 -15.72 4.24 -11.62
CA GLY A 327 -14.58 3.89 -10.78
C GLY A 327 -14.22 2.41 -10.86
N MET A 328 -15.23 1.50 -10.77
CA MET A 328 -15.02 0.07 -10.89
C MET A 328 -14.48 -0.30 -12.28
N ARG A 329 -15.07 0.26 -13.33
CA ARG A 329 -14.63 0.02 -14.69
C ARG A 329 -13.19 0.48 -14.93
N THR A 330 -12.85 1.69 -14.46
CA THR A 330 -11.49 2.23 -14.54
C THR A 330 -10.50 1.33 -13.80
N ALA A 331 -10.85 0.87 -12.60
CA ALA A 331 -10.02 -0.06 -11.84
C ALA A 331 -9.80 -1.39 -12.59
N MET A 332 -10.85 -1.94 -13.22
CA MET A 332 -10.75 -3.18 -14.01
C MET A 332 -9.94 -2.99 -15.30
N LEU A 333 -10.10 -1.85 -15.98
CA LEU A 333 -9.28 -1.50 -17.17
C LEU A 333 -7.78 -1.41 -16.86
N ILE A 334 -7.41 -1.15 -15.61
CA ILE A 334 -6.01 -1.12 -15.15
C ILE A 334 -5.57 -2.49 -14.63
N SER A 335 -6.39 -3.15 -13.82
CA SER A 335 -5.98 -4.37 -13.12
C SER A 335 -5.89 -5.60 -14.02
N PHE A 336 -6.80 -5.76 -15.02
CA PHE A 336 -6.75 -6.89 -15.93
C PHE A 336 -5.46 -6.94 -16.76
N PRO A 337 -5.03 -5.87 -17.48
CA PRO A 337 -3.78 -5.91 -18.23
C PRO A 337 -2.55 -6.08 -17.31
N CYS A 338 -2.53 -5.49 -16.12
CA CYS A 338 -1.47 -5.72 -15.16
C CYS A 338 -1.41 -7.19 -14.72
N ALA A 339 -2.55 -7.80 -14.39
CA ALA A 339 -2.63 -9.19 -13.96
C ALA A 339 -2.22 -10.15 -15.09
N VAL A 340 -2.82 -10.01 -16.27
CA VAL A 340 -2.56 -10.90 -17.42
C VAL A 340 -1.16 -10.69 -17.99
N GLY A 341 -0.70 -9.43 -18.08
CA GLY A 341 0.65 -9.11 -18.55
C GLY A 341 1.74 -9.72 -17.66
N MET A 342 1.61 -9.55 -16.33
CA MET A 342 2.55 -10.18 -15.37
C MET A 342 2.41 -11.70 -15.35
N PHE A 343 1.21 -12.26 -15.53
CA PHE A 343 1.01 -13.70 -15.63
C PHE A 343 1.70 -14.29 -16.85
N SER A 344 1.51 -13.68 -18.03
CA SER A 344 2.05 -14.15 -19.31
C SER A 344 3.57 -14.01 -19.37
N LEU A 345 4.11 -12.91 -18.86
CA LEU A 345 5.53 -12.61 -18.85
C LEU A 345 6.18 -12.86 -17.47
N ALA A 346 5.60 -13.72 -16.62
CA ALA A 346 6.08 -13.91 -15.25
C ALA A 346 7.55 -14.31 -15.17
N GLU A 347 7.99 -15.29 -15.95
CA GLU A 347 9.39 -15.73 -15.98
C GLU A 347 10.33 -14.67 -16.57
N PRO A 348 10.07 -14.10 -17.77
CA PRO A 348 10.87 -13.02 -18.31
C PRO A 348 11.03 -11.82 -17.37
N ILE A 349 9.96 -11.42 -16.69
CA ILE A 349 9.98 -10.30 -15.73
C ILE A 349 10.82 -10.65 -14.51
N LEU A 350 10.67 -11.85 -13.94
CA LEU A 350 11.48 -12.26 -12.79
C LEU A 350 12.96 -12.37 -13.16
N HIS A 351 13.30 -12.90 -14.34
CA HIS A 351 14.68 -12.94 -14.82
C HIS A 351 15.26 -11.55 -15.12
N LEU A 352 14.44 -10.61 -15.59
CA LEU A 352 14.84 -9.22 -15.79
C LEU A 352 15.18 -8.52 -14.47
N LEU A 353 14.39 -8.76 -13.43
CA LEU A 353 14.53 -8.06 -12.15
C LEU A 353 15.54 -8.73 -11.21
N TYR A 354 15.73 -10.04 -11.34
CA TYR A 354 16.61 -10.85 -10.48
C TYR A 354 17.66 -11.62 -11.26
N PRO A 355 18.51 -10.93 -12.05
CA PRO A 355 19.50 -11.58 -12.92
C PRO A 355 20.57 -12.36 -12.15
N SER A 356 20.87 -11.98 -10.90
CA SER A 356 21.83 -12.68 -10.04
C SER A 356 21.27 -13.94 -9.39
N GLN A 357 19.95 -14.18 -9.48
CA GLN A 357 19.21 -15.22 -8.76
C GLN A 357 18.26 -15.99 -9.68
N LEU A 358 18.72 -16.37 -10.88
CA LEU A 358 17.87 -16.94 -11.92
C LEU A 358 17.13 -18.22 -11.50
N ALA A 359 17.79 -19.11 -10.75
CA ALA A 359 17.17 -20.35 -10.26
C ALA A 359 15.98 -20.04 -9.32
N GLU A 360 16.17 -19.12 -8.38
CA GLU A 360 15.13 -18.71 -7.45
C GLU A 360 14.01 -17.92 -8.14
N ALA A 361 14.37 -17.09 -9.12
CA ALA A 361 13.43 -16.37 -9.98
C ALA A 361 12.51 -17.35 -10.74
N THR A 362 13.09 -18.36 -11.41
CA THR A 362 12.33 -19.40 -12.12
C THR A 362 11.42 -20.17 -11.17
N ALA A 363 11.93 -20.59 -10.01
CA ALA A 363 11.15 -21.30 -9.00
C ALA A 363 10.02 -20.46 -8.39
N SER A 364 10.08 -19.12 -8.51
CA SER A 364 9.03 -18.19 -8.04
C SER A 364 7.89 -17.97 -9.04
N VAL A 365 8.04 -18.41 -10.30
CA VAL A 365 7.05 -18.20 -11.37
C VAL A 365 5.65 -18.71 -11.02
N PRO A 366 5.46 -19.95 -10.50
CA PRO A 366 4.13 -20.43 -10.12
C PRO A 366 3.47 -19.54 -9.06
N THR A 367 4.23 -19.12 -8.05
CA THR A 367 3.75 -18.24 -6.98
C THR A 367 3.31 -16.88 -7.54
N LEU A 368 4.12 -16.28 -8.41
CA LEU A 368 3.77 -14.99 -9.06
C LEU A 368 2.50 -15.12 -9.89
N ARG A 369 2.34 -16.18 -10.67
CA ARG A 369 1.14 -16.42 -11.48
C ARG A 369 -0.13 -16.54 -10.62
N ILE A 370 -0.07 -17.22 -9.49
CA ILE A 370 -1.18 -17.27 -8.53
C ILE A 370 -1.49 -15.85 -8.03
N MET A 371 -0.49 -15.11 -7.62
CA MET A 371 -0.66 -13.76 -7.09
C MET A 371 -1.23 -12.77 -8.12
N CYS A 372 -0.92 -12.94 -9.40
CA CYS A 372 -1.48 -12.12 -10.48
C CYS A 372 -3.01 -12.19 -10.53
N ILE A 373 -3.60 -13.35 -10.26
CA ILE A 373 -5.07 -13.49 -10.15
C ILE A 373 -5.61 -12.61 -9.02
N GLY A 374 -4.88 -12.52 -7.92
CA GLY A 374 -5.23 -11.70 -6.77
C GLY A 374 -5.32 -10.19 -7.07
N ILE A 375 -4.59 -9.69 -8.07
CA ILE A 375 -4.61 -8.25 -8.45
C ILE A 375 -6.02 -7.80 -8.83
N ILE A 376 -6.76 -8.63 -9.57
CA ILE A 376 -8.12 -8.31 -10.04
C ILE A 376 -9.06 -8.14 -8.85
N PHE A 377 -9.08 -9.12 -7.95
CA PHE A 377 -9.96 -9.08 -6.77
C PHE A 377 -9.55 -8.03 -5.76
N MET A 378 -8.25 -7.79 -5.59
CA MET A 378 -7.74 -6.70 -4.75
C MET A 378 -8.20 -5.34 -5.28
N SER A 379 -8.12 -5.12 -6.59
CA SER A 379 -8.55 -3.87 -7.22
C SER A 379 -10.06 -3.66 -7.10
N ALA A 380 -10.85 -4.72 -7.28
CA ALA A 380 -12.29 -4.69 -7.07
C ALA A 380 -12.63 -4.36 -5.61
N LEU A 381 -11.98 -5.02 -4.66
CA LEU A 381 -12.15 -4.78 -3.22
C LEU A 381 -11.84 -3.33 -2.84
N GLN A 382 -10.69 -2.80 -3.29
CA GLN A 382 -10.29 -1.42 -3.01
C GLN A 382 -11.32 -0.41 -3.54
N THR A 383 -11.81 -0.64 -4.76
CA THR A 383 -12.78 0.27 -5.40
C THR A 383 -14.14 0.24 -4.69
N LEU A 384 -14.65 -0.95 -4.35
CA LEU A 384 -15.91 -1.07 -3.59
C LEU A 384 -15.77 -0.51 -2.17
N THR A 385 -14.60 -0.69 -1.56
CA THR A 385 -14.28 -0.06 -0.26
C THR A 385 -14.35 1.46 -0.37
N GLY A 386 -13.73 2.04 -1.40
CA GLY A 386 -13.82 3.47 -1.66
C GLY A 386 -15.25 3.96 -1.91
N ALA A 387 -16.05 3.20 -2.66
CA ALA A 387 -17.45 3.53 -2.88
C ALA A 387 -18.26 3.53 -1.57
N LEU A 388 -18.08 2.53 -0.71
CA LEU A 388 -18.71 2.45 0.61
C LEU A 388 -18.26 3.57 1.55
N GLN A 389 -16.98 3.94 1.50
CA GLN A 389 -16.46 5.09 2.25
C GLN A 389 -17.09 6.41 1.79
N GLY A 390 -17.27 6.58 0.48
CA GLY A 390 -17.91 7.76 -0.10
C GLY A 390 -19.38 7.94 0.29
N VAL A 391 -20.10 6.87 0.61
CA VAL A 391 -21.49 6.89 1.09
C VAL A 391 -21.59 6.79 2.62
N ASP A 392 -20.52 7.13 3.35
CA ASP A 392 -20.44 7.13 4.81
C ASP A 392 -20.69 5.74 5.48
N ARG A 393 -20.34 4.67 4.77
CA ARG A 393 -20.45 3.28 5.26
C ARG A 393 -19.08 2.65 5.52
N GLN A 394 -18.19 3.36 6.20
CA GLN A 394 -16.77 2.99 6.39
C GLN A 394 -16.59 1.68 7.17
N THR A 395 -17.51 1.32 8.07
CA THR A 395 -17.41 0.12 8.89
C THR A 395 -17.72 -1.17 8.13
N ILE A 396 -18.48 -1.09 7.03
CA ILE A 396 -18.90 -2.27 6.24
C ILE A 396 -17.70 -2.96 5.57
N PRO A 397 -16.82 -2.27 4.81
CA PRO A 397 -15.64 -2.91 4.22
C PRO A 397 -14.71 -3.52 5.26
N VAL A 398 -14.55 -2.85 6.42
CA VAL A 398 -13.73 -3.33 7.53
C VAL A 398 -14.25 -4.66 8.06
N ARG A 399 -15.55 -4.75 8.34
CA ARG A 399 -16.20 -5.98 8.79
C ARG A 399 -16.07 -7.10 7.73
N ASN A 400 -16.36 -6.78 6.47
CA ASN A 400 -16.37 -7.76 5.39
C ASN A 400 -14.95 -8.29 5.10
N LEU A 401 -13.93 -7.41 5.19
CA LEU A 401 -12.54 -7.82 5.11
C LEU A 401 -12.11 -8.69 6.31
N ALA A 402 -12.57 -8.37 7.53
CA ALA A 402 -12.32 -9.20 8.70
C ALA A 402 -12.89 -10.64 8.54
N ILE A 403 -14.10 -10.77 7.97
CA ILE A 403 -14.70 -12.08 7.65
C ILE A 403 -13.81 -12.83 6.64
N GLY A 404 -13.41 -12.17 5.55
CA GLY A 404 -12.49 -12.75 4.57
C GLY A 404 -11.17 -13.18 5.19
N SER A 405 -10.65 -12.39 6.14
CA SER A 405 -9.39 -12.66 6.86
C SER A 405 -9.45 -13.91 7.72
N LEU A 406 -10.57 -14.16 8.39
CA LEU A 406 -10.77 -15.38 9.17
C LEU A 406 -10.77 -16.62 8.27
N VAL A 407 -11.43 -16.55 7.11
CA VAL A 407 -11.41 -17.64 6.12
C VAL A 407 -10.00 -17.85 5.57
N LYS A 408 -9.28 -16.76 5.26
CA LYS A 408 -7.88 -16.82 4.84
C LYS A 408 -7.00 -17.54 5.85
N LEU A 409 -7.13 -17.21 7.13
CA LEU A 409 -6.33 -17.83 8.19
C LEU A 409 -6.47 -19.36 8.16
N VAL A 410 -7.71 -19.85 8.10
CA VAL A 410 -8.00 -21.31 8.02
C VAL A 410 -7.41 -21.90 6.75
N LEU A 411 -7.66 -21.28 5.59
CA LEU A 411 -7.14 -21.77 4.31
C LEU A 411 -5.62 -21.76 4.26
N THR A 412 -4.96 -20.70 4.69
CA THR A 412 -3.50 -20.63 4.74
C THR A 412 -2.95 -21.74 5.64
N TYR A 413 -3.53 -21.94 6.83
CA TYR A 413 -3.10 -23.01 7.73
C TYR A 413 -3.21 -24.40 7.11
N VAL A 414 -4.32 -24.70 6.43
CA VAL A 414 -4.55 -26.02 5.79
C VAL A 414 -3.68 -26.18 4.54
N LEU A 415 -3.72 -25.22 3.62
CA LEU A 415 -3.10 -25.34 2.30
C LEU A 415 -1.57 -25.32 2.37
N VAL A 416 -0.97 -24.50 3.23
CA VAL A 416 0.49 -24.48 3.42
C VAL A 416 0.99 -25.80 4.01
N GLY A 417 0.16 -26.49 4.79
CA GLY A 417 0.46 -27.83 5.31
C GLY A 417 0.48 -28.94 4.25
N LEU A 418 -0.06 -28.69 3.07
CA LEU A 418 -0.06 -29.65 1.97
C LEU A 418 1.22 -29.45 1.12
N ARG A 419 2.13 -30.43 1.11
CA ARG A 419 3.42 -30.34 0.40
C ARG A 419 3.33 -29.89 -1.06
N PRO A 420 2.37 -30.33 -1.89
CA PRO A 420 2.26 -29.90 -3.28
C PRO A 420 1.88 -28.40 -3.43
N ILE A 421 1.18 -27.84 -2.45
CA ILE A 421 0.75 -26.44 -2.46
C ILE A 421 1.79 -25.54 -1.78
N ASN A 422 2.37 -26.00 -0.67
CA ASN A 422 3.42 -25.33 0.12
C ASN A 422 3.11 -23.83 0.38
N VAL A 423 4.09 -22.94 0.20
CA VAL A 423 3.96 -21.49 0.42
C VAL A 423 2.84 -20.83 -0.39
N ASN A 424 2.42 -21.44 -1.51
CA ASN A 424 1.33 -20.94 -2.37
C ASN A 424 -0.03 -20.91 -1.67
N GLY A 425 -0.18 -21.67 -0.59
CA GLY A 425 -1.38 -21.64 0.25
C GLY A 425 -1.68 -20.24 0.83
N GLY A 426 -0.66 -19.43 1.11
CA GLY A 426 -0.82 -18.04 1.56
C GLY A 426 -1.50 -17.13 0.52
N PRO A 427 -0.95 -17.00 -0.69
CA PRO A 427 -1.60 -16.29 -1.80
C PRO A 427 -3.00 -16.77 -2.14
N ILE A 428 -3.24 -18.09 -2.18
CA ILE A 428 -4.57 -18.65 -2.43
C ILE A 428 -5.55 -18.20 -1.35
N GLY A 429 -5.19 -18.31 -0.08
CA GLY A 429 -6.01 -17.81 1.03
C GLY A 429 -6.31 -16.31 0.92
N THR A 430 -5.31 -15.51 0.50
CA THR A 430 -5.48 -14.07 0.27
C THR A 430 -6.47 -13.77 -0.86
N ILE A 431 -6.38 -14.50 -1.97
CA ILE A 431 -7.33 -14.35 -3.09
C ILE A 431 -8.75 -14.65 -2.64
N VAL A 432 -8.95 -15.75 -1.90
CA VAL A 432 -10.28 -16.12 -1.38
C VAL A 432 -10.81 -15.05 -0.42
N ALA A 433 -9.97 -14.48 0.45
CA ALA A 433 -10.38 -13.38 1.32
C ALA A 433 -10.83 -12.16 0.51
N TYR A 434 -10.10 -11.78 -0.53
CA TYR A 434 -10.48 -10.68 -1.41
C TYR A 434 -11.78 -10.95 -2.18
N VAL A 435 -11.99 -12.19 -2.65
CA VAL A 435 -13.24 -12.61 -3.31
C VAL A 435 -14.43 -12.46 -2.36
N ILE A 436 -14.30 -13.00 -1.13
CA ILE A 436 -15.36 -12.92 -0.12
C ILE A 436 -15.67 -11.47 0.24
N ALA A 437 -14.66 -10.68 0.56
CA ALA A 437 -14.85 -9.28 0.94
C ALA A 437 -15.43 -8.45 -0.21
N THR A 438 -14.99 -8.70 -1.46
CA THR A 438 -15.53 -8.07 -2.68
C THR A 438 -17.01 -8.42 -2.87
N ALA A 439 -17.37 -9.70 -2.76
CA ALA A 439 -18.75 -10.17 -2.92
C ALA A 439 -19.66 -9.56 -1.86
N LEU A 440 -19.24 -9.53 -0.59
CA LEU A 440 -19.99 -8.92 0.50
C LEU A 440 -20.16 -7.40 0.33
N ASN A 441 -19.10 -6.69 -0.10
CA ASN A 441 -19.18 -5.25 -0.39
C ASN A 441 -20.11 -4.96 -1.56
N ALA A 442 -20.04 -5.75 -2.64
CA ALA A 442 -20.91 -5.62 -3.81
C ALA A 442 -22.39 -5.90 -3.45
N ALA A 443 -22.65 -6.95 -2.66
CA ALA A 443 -23.98 -7.29 -2.18
C ALA A 443 -24.58 -6.15 -1.34
N TYR A 444 -23.78 -5.55 -0.46
CA TYR A 444 -24.23 -4.41 0.36
C TYR A 444 -24.57 -3.19 -0.51
N LEU A 445 -23.70 -2.80 -1.44
CA LEU A 445 -23.94 -1.67 -2.36
C LEU A 445 -25.18 -1.91 -3.24
N LYS A 446 -25.39 -3.15 -3.70
CA LYS A 446 -26.59 -3.53 -4.45
C LYS A 446 -27.85 -3.38 -3.60
N LYS A 447 -27.82 -3.78 -2.32
CA LYS A 447 -28.96 -3.70 -1.39
C LYS A 447 -29.26 -2.26 -0.97
N ASP A 448 -28.24 -1.49 -0.58
CA ASP A 448 -28.39 -0.15 0.03
C ASP A 448 -28.66 0.95 -1.02
N ILE A 449 -27.98 0.89 -2.16
CA ILE A 449 -27.99 1.96 -3.17
C ILE A 449 -28.53 1.47 -4.53
N ASN A 450 -28.79 0.16 -4.68
CA ASN A 450 -29.22 -0.47 -5.92
C ASN A 450 -28.24 -0.21 -7.10
N ILE A 451 -26.94 -0.37 -6.85
CA ILE A 451 -25.91 -0.33 -7.89
C ILE A 451 -25.90 -1.65 -8.64
N LYS A 452 -26.06 -1.59 -9.95
CA LYS A 452 -25.88 -2.75 -10.86
C LYS A 452 -24.69 -2.44 -11.78
N PHE A 453 -23.67 -3.29 -11.73
CA PHE A 453 -22.53 -3.20 -12.63
C PHE A 453 -22.87 -3.87 -13.96
N ASP A 454 -22.44 -3.28 -15.06
CA ASP A 454 -22.47 -3.92 -16.37
C ASP A 454 -21.30 -4.91 -16.45
N TYR A 455 -21.61 -6.20 -16.36
CA TYR A 455 -20.61 -7.27 -16.36
C TYR A 455 -19.85 -7.33 -17.68
N SER A 456 -20.50 -7.02 -18.81
CA SER A 456 -19.84 -7.03 -20.12
C SER A 456 -18.79 -5.94 -20.22
N MET A 457 -19.18 -4.71 -19.90
CA MET A 457 -18.31 -3.54 -20.01
C MET A 457 -17.26 -3.47 -18.90
N THR A 458 -17.60 -3.93 -17.68
CA THR A 458 -16.73 -3.80 -16.53
C THR A 458 -15.71 -4.93 -16.44
N TYR A 459 -16.09 -6.17 -16.80
CA TYR A 459 -15.24 -7.34 -16.59
C TYR A 459 -14.89 -8.06 -17.89
N PHE A 460 -15.89 -8.42 -18.72
CA PHE A 460 -15.66 -9.29 -19.88
C PHE A 460 -14.77 -8.63 -20.94
N LYS A 461 -15.10 -7.40 -21.36
CA LYS A 461 -14.34 -6.69 -22.41
C LYS A 461 -12.90 -6.38 -21.98
N PRO A 462 -12.62 -5.84 -20.75
CA PRO A 462 -11.25 -5.68 -20.26
C PRO A 462 -10.50 -7.01 -20.16
N ALA A 463 -11.15 -8.09 -19.70
CA ALA A 463 -10.55 -9.41 -19.62
C ALA A 463 -10.16 -9.96 -21.00
N LEU A 464 -11.06 -9.87 -21.97
CA LEU A 464 -10.81 -10.30 -23.36
C LEU A 464 -9.66 -9.51 -24.01
N ALA A 465 -9.68 -8.18 -23.88
CA ALA A 465 -8.61 -7.33 -24.37
C ALA A 465 -7.25 -7.68 -23.72
N SER A 466 -7.26 -7.94 -22.41
CA SER A 466 -6.06 -8.34 -21.68
C SER A 466 -5.57 -9.74 -22.04
N ALA A 467 -6.46 -10.69 -22.29
CA ALA A 467 -6.08 -12.04 -22.74
C ALA A 467 -5.39 -11.99 -24.11
N LEU A 468 -5.96 -11.26 -25.06
CA LEU A 468 -5.36 -11.06 -26.39
C LEU A 468 -4.01 -10.32 -26.29
N MET A 469 -3.94 -9.28 -25.45
CA MET A 469 -2.68 -8.59 -25.12
C MET A 469 -1.64 -9.56 -24.57
N GLY A 470 -2.02 -10.40 -23.61
CA GLY A 470 -1.11 -11.37 -22.98
C GLY A 470 -0.53 -12.37 -23.98
N ILE A 471 -1.37 -12.87 -24.90
CA ILE A 471 -0.94 -13.75 -25.99
C ILE A 471 0.04 -13.03 -26.90
N ALA A 472 -0.28 -11.80 -27.32
CA ALA A 472 0.57 -10.99 -28.19
C ALA A 472 1.92 -10.65 -27.52
N ALA A 473 1.91 -10.29 -26.23
CA ALA A 473 3.11 -10.00 -25.46
C ALA A 473 4.00 -11.24 -25.31
N PHE A 474 3.41 -12.39 -25.00
CA PHE A 474 4.16 -13.65 -24.85
C PHE A 474 4.75 -14.14 -26.21
N ALA A 475 3.96 -14.09 -27.28
CA ALA A 475 4.44 -14.41 -28.63
C ALA A 475 5.53 -13.44 -29.09
N GLY A 476 5.32 -12.13 -28.85
CA GLY A 476 6.31 -11.10 -29.10
C GLY A 476 7.61 -11.31 -28.34
N TYR A 477 7.53 -11.68 -27.04
CA TYR A 477 8.71 -12.01 -26.25
C TYR A 477 9.50 -13.17 -26.86
N LYS A 478 8.83 -14.29 -27.21
CA LYS A 478 9.50 -15.45 -27.80
C LYS A 478 10.19 -15.10 -29.12
N LEU A 479 9.49 -14.38 -29.98
CA LEU A 479 10.04 -13.96 -31.27
C LEU A 479 11.24 -13.02 -31.11
N LEU A 480 11.12 -12.02 -30.24
CA LEU A 480 12.22 -11.09 -29.96
C LEU A 480 13.40 -11.79 -29.29
N PHE A 481 13.16 -12.75 -28.42
CA PHE A 481 14.23 -13.52 -27.78
C PHE A 481 15.02 -14.37 -28.79
N LEU A 482 14.34 -14.95 -29.80
CA LEU A 482 15.01 -15.69 -30.89
C LEU A 482 15.94 -14.77 -31.72
N ILE A 483 15.59 -13.48 -31.85
CA ILE A 483 16.36 -12.51 -32.66
C ILE A 483 17.47 -11.89 -31.83
N THR A 484 17.18 -11.49 -30.58
CA THR A 484 18.10 -10.68 -29.76
C THR A 484 18.98 -11.52 -28.84
N ALA A 485 18.59 -12.77 -28.55
CA ALA A 485 19.17 -13.65 -27.52
C ALA A 485 19.31 -12.98 -26.14
N SER A 486 18.58 -11.86 -25.89
CA SER A 486 18.66 -11.06 -24.66
C SER A 486 17.30 -11.04 -23.97
N ASN A 487 17.22 -11.59 -22.74
CA ASN A 487 16.00 -11.53 -21.94
C ASN A 487 15.57 -10.08 -21.64
N THR A 488 16.53 -9.22 -21.31
CA THR A 488 16.26 -7.82 -20.95
C THR A 488 15.57 -7.05 -22.06
N ILE A 489 16.17 -7.07 -23.26
CA ILE A 489 15.64 -6.36 -24.42
C ILE A 489 14.27 -6.94 -24.83
N SER A 490 14.18 -8.27 -24.93
CA SER A 490 12.96 -8.95 -25.34
C SER A 490 11.81 -8.71 -24.38
N THR A 491 12.08 -8.71 -23.06
CA THR A 491 11.06 -8.46 -22.04
C THR A 491 10.55 -7.02 -22.10
N ILE A 492 11.45 -6.03 -22.17
CA ILE A 492 11.06 -4.61 -22.25
C ILE A 492 10.24 -4.33 -23.51
N LEU A 493 10.68 -4.83 -24.67
CA LEU A 493 9.97 -4.67 -25.92
C LEU A 493 8.62 -5.41 -25.93
N ALA A 494 8.54 -6.60 -25.33
CA ALA A 494 7.29 -7.35 -25.19
C ALA A 494 6.27 -6.64 -24.29
N ILE A 495 6.73 -6.02 -23.20
CA ILE A 495 5.87 -5.18 -22.33
C ILE A 495 5.35 -3.97 -23.12
N ALA A 496 6.23 -3.29 -23.86
CA ALA A 496 5.84 -2.15 -24.70
C ALA A 496 4.84 -2.57 -25.80
N LEU A 497 5.09 -3.69 -26.49
CA LEU A 497 4.19 -4.27 -27.47
C LEU A 497 2.82 -4.59 -26.84
N GLY A 498 2.81 -5.26 -25.68
CA GLY A 498 1.60 -5.56 -24.94
C GLY A 498 0.80 -4.30 -24.61
N ALA A 499 1.46 -3.25 -24.11
CA ALA A 499 0.80 -1.98 -23.80
C ALA A 499 0.14 -1.35 -25.03
N VAL A 500 0.82 -1.33 -26.18
CA VAL A 500 0.27 -0.81 -27.45
C VAL A 500 -0.92 -1.66 -27.91
N VAL A 501 -0.78 -2.98 -27.92
CA VAL A 501 -1.86 -3.92 -28.30
C VAL A 501 -3.07 -3.74 -27.38
N TYR A 502 -2.87 -3.61 -26.07
CA TYR A 502 -3.96 -3.38 -25.13
C TYR A 502 -4.71 -2.09 -25.44
N VAL A 503 -3.99 -0.98 -25.61
CA VAL A 503 -4.59 0.32 -25.93
C VAL A 503 -5.42 0.22 -27.22
N VAL A 504 -4.92 -0.45 -28.26
CA VAL A 504 -5.69 -0.65 -29.51
C VAL A 504 -6.94 -1.49 -29.25
N LEU A 505 -6.80 -2.61 -28.53
CA LEU A 505 -7.90 -3.54 -28.27
C LEU A 505 -9.03 -2.93 -27.42
N ILE A 506 -8.74 -2.09 -26.43
CA ILE A 506 -9.79 -1.45 -25.63
C ILE A 506 -10.68 -0.53 -26.48
N PHE A 507 -10.15 0.05 -27.57
CA PHE A 507 -10.94 0.84 -28.52
C PHE A 507 -11.69 -0.03 -29.53
N VAL A 508 -11.04 -1.04 -30.10
CA VAL A 508 -11.64 -1.97 -31.08
C VAL A 508 -12.82 -2.73 -30.45
N ILE A 509 -12.66 -3.25 -29.23
CA ILE A 509 -13.70 -4.00 -28.50
C ILE A 509 -14.72 -3.05 -27.86
N LYS A 510 -14.50 -1.73 -27.99
CA LYS A 510 -15.32 -0.69 -27.32
C LYS A 510 -15.42 -0.96 -25.82
N ALA A 511 -14.28 -1.24 -25.19
CA ALA A 511 -14.18 -1.43 -23.74
C ALA A 511 -14.18 -0.09 -22.98
N ILE A 512 -13.91 1.02 -23.64
CA ILE A 512 -14.08 2.39 -23.15
C ILE A 512 -14.88 3.20 -24.17
N THR A 513 -15.81 4.05 -23.71
CA THR A 513 -16.57 4.94 -24.57
C THR A 513 -15.87 6.28 -24.74
N LYS A 514 -16.14 6.98 -25.86
CA LYS A 514 -15.58 8.33 -26.09
C LYS A 514 -15.99 9.32 -25.00
N GLU A 515 -17.22 9.19 -24.48
CA GLU A 515 -17.77 10.03 -23.41
C GLU A 515 -17.05 9.82 -22.08
N GLU A 516 -16.71 8.57 -21.77
CA GLU A 516 -15.94 8.24 -20.57
C GLU A 516 -14.50 8.72 -20.66
N LEU A 517 -13.91 8.59 -21.85
CA LEU A 517 -12.57 9.08 -22.13
C LEU A 517 -12.50 10.61 -21.97
N ALA A 518 -13.51 11.35 -22.45
CA ALA A 518 -13.60 12.80 -22.30
C ALA A 518 -13.69 13.25 -20.82
N ARG A 519 -14.24 12.42 -19.94
CA ARG A 519 -14.30 12.70 -18.48
C ARG A 519 -12.98 12.50 -17.75
N LEU A 520 -11.98 11.85 -18.36
CA LEU A 520 -10.66 11.68 -17.79
C LEU A 520 -9.82 12.97 -17.88
N PRO A 521 -8.89 13.24 -16.97
CA PRO A 521 -7.98 14.36 -17.08
C PRO A 521 -7.24 14.36 -18.42
N LYS A 522 -7.38 15.42 -19.21
CA LYS A 522 -6.86 15.54 -20.59
C LYS A 522 -7.50 14.58 -21.61
N GLY A 523 -8.64 13.97 -21.29
CA GLY A 523 -9.36 13.05 -22.15
C GLY A 523 -9.75 13.63 -23.52
N ASP A 524 -10.09 14.92 -23.58
CA ASP A 524 -10.40 15.63 -24.84
C ASP A 524 -9.24 15.60 -25.86
N LYS A 525 -7.98 15.64 -25.38
CA LYS A 525 -6.81 15.52 -26.27
C LYS A 525 -6.67 14.10 -26.80
N ILE A 526 -6.97 13.10 -25.98
CA ILE A 526 -6.90 11.68 -26.36
C ILE A 526 -8.03 11.37 -27.33
N VAL A 527 -9.24 11.86 -27.12
CA VAL A 527 -10.37 11.71 -28.06
C VAL A 527 -10.02 12.29 -29.43
N LYS A 528 -9.43 13.48 -29.49
CA LYS A 528 -8.98 14.10 -30.76
C LYS A 528 -7.93 13.27 -31.51
N ILE A 529 -7.02 12.62 -30.75
CA ILE A 529 -6.02 11.73 -31.38
C ILE A 529 -6.71 10.48 -31.93
N ILE A 530 -7.62 9.88 -31.19
CA ILE A 530 -8.36 8.67 -31.59
C ILE A 530 -9.22 8.94 -32.82
N ASP A 531 -9.94 10.08 -32.86
CA ASP A 531 -10.76 10.47 -34.00
C ASP A 531 -9.92 10.66 -35.29
N LYS A 532 -8.61 10.88 -35.16
CA LYS A 532 -7.67 10.99 -36.29
C LYS A 532 -7.19 9.62 -36.80
N PHE A 533 -7.19 8.57 -35.93
CA PHE A 533 -6.67 7.23 -36.27
C PHE A 533 -7.78 6.18 -36.49
N ILE A 534 -9.02 6.44 -36.07
CA ILE A 534 -10.16 5.52 -36.21
C ILE A 534 -11.24 6.20 -37.09
N LYS A 535 -10.83 6.69 -38.23
CA LYS A 535 -11.73 7.05 -39.33
C LYS A 535 -11.93 5.87 -40.24
#